data_df8b2bc6a1be7ea738a32791f235cf69
#
_entry.id   df8b2bc6a1be7ea738a32791f235cf69
#
_cell.length_a   1.000
_cell.length_b   1.000
_cell.length_c   1.000
_cell.angle_alpha   90.00
_cell.angle_beta   90.00
_cell.angle_gamma   90.00
#
_symmetry.space_group_name_H-M   'P 1'
#
loop_
_entity.id
_entity.type
_entity.pdbx_description
1 polymer ?
#
loop_
_entity_poly.entity_id
_entity_poly.type
_entity_poly.pdbx_seq_one_letter_code
_entity_poly.pdbx_strand_id
1 'polypeptide(L)'
;AIEEYARVNERYTYLVSQRDDVLTSKRELESIIRGITQEMTTIFVTEFEKINHYLGKTFEEMFGGGKGQLILEDRDNPLTCGIEIRVQPPGKQLKTITLLSGGEKAFVATALYFAILKVRPTPFCILDEIDAALDDRNVERYASYLRTLSQRTQFIVITHRRGTME
;
A
#
# COMPACT_ATOMS: atom_id res chain seq x y z
N ALA A 1 54.55 23.49 32.20
CA ALA A 1 54.19 22.07 32.33
C ALA A 1 52.92 21.84 33.16
N ILE A 2 52.83 22.34 34.43
CA ILE A 2 51.67 22.08 35.29
C ILE A 2 50.40 22.79 34.76
N GLU A 3 50.51 24.05 34.39
CA GLU A 3 49.40 24.81 33.81
C GLU A 3 48.90 24.28 32.46
N GLU A 4 49.82 23.81 31.63
CA GLU A 4 49.54 23.19 30.38
C GLU A 4 48.80 21.85 30.57
N TYR A 5 49.23 21.04 31.51
CA TYR A 5 48.52 19.81 31.88
C TYR A 5 47.12 20.09 32.39
N ALA A 6 46.94 21.08 33.27
CA ALA A 6 45.62 21.44 33.76
C ALA A 6 44.67 21.84 32.63
N ARG A 7 45.14 22.65 31.66
CA ARG A 7 44.36 23.08 30.50
C ARG A 7 43.97 21.93 29.58
N VAL A 8 44.96 21.01 29.32
CA VAL A 8 44.71 19.82 28.48
C VAL A 8 43.71 18.89 29.19
N ASN A 9 43.88 18.67 30.49
CA ASN A 9 42.99 17.83 31.28
C ASN A 9 41.56 18.36 31.34
N GLU A 10 41.37 19.69 31.52
CA GLU A 10 40.06 20.34 31.49
C GLU A 10 39.41 20.13 30.12
N ARG A 11 40.14 20.38 29.02
CA ARG A 11 39.66 20.18 27.69
C ARG A 11 39.31 18.68 27.41
N TYR A 12 40.12 17.76 27.88
CA TYR A 12 39.86 16.33 27.78
C TYR A 12 38.57 15.94 28.51
N THR A 13 38.39 16.39 29.76
CA THR A 13 37.19 16.12 30.55
C THR A 13 35.93 16.68 29.87
N TYR A 14 36.02 17.90 29.34
CA TYR A 14 34.95 18.51 28.58
C TYR A 14 34.59 17.70 27.33
N LEU A 15 35.56 17.27 26.53
CA LEU A 15 35.34 16.47 25.32
C LEU A 15 34.77 15.09 25.63
N VAL A 16 35.21 14.46 26.73
CA VAL A 16 34.63 13.19 27.18
C VAL A 16 33.17 13.35 27.56
N SER A 17 32.82 14.40 28.32
CA SER A 17 31.43 14.67 28.66
C SER A 17 30.57 14.90 27.40
N GLN A 18 31.04 15.72 26.46
CA GLN A 18 30.34 15.96 25.18
C GLN A 18 30.15 14.68 24.37
N ARG A 19 31.19 13.83 24.30
CA ARG A 19 31.09 12.52 23.64
C ARG A 19 30.02 11.65 24.30
N ASP A 20 30.00 11.57 25.62
CA ASP A 20 29.08 10.72 26.36
C ASP A 20 27.63 11.22 26.23
N ASP A 21 27.41 12.53 26.20
CA ASP A 21 26.10 13.14 25.91
C ASP A 21 25.60 12.79 24.51
N VAL A 22 26.48 12.89 23.50
CA VAL A 22 26.16 12.49 22.10
C VAL A 22 25.85 11.00 21.99
N LEU A 23 26.64 10.16 22.65
CA LEU A 23 26.40 8.71 22.66
C LEU A 23 25.07 8.34 23.34
N THR A 24 24.72 9.03 24.40
CA THR A 24 23.44 8.85 25.10
C THR A 24 22.27 9.25 24.19
N SER A 25 22.32 10.46 23.60
CA SER A 25 21.32 10.93 22.67
C SER A 25 21.17 10.00 21.44
N LYS A 26 22.29 9.48 20.92
CA LYS A 26 22.26 8.50 19.84
C LYS A 26 21.50 7.21 20.22
N ARG A 27 21.76 6.66 21.43
CA ARG A 27 21.04 5.45 21.90
C ARG A 27 19.55 5.70 22.08
N GLU A 28 19.18 6.87 22.59
CA GLU A 28 17.77 7.28 22.74
C GLU A 28 17.06 7.35 21.38
N LEU A 29 17.69 8.01 20.40
CA LEU A 29 17.16 8.08 19.03
C LEU A 29 17.04 6.70 18.40
N GLU A 30 18.04 5.84 18.52
CA GLU A 30 17.97 4.46 18.01
C GLU A 30 16.86 3.65 18.67
N SER A 31 16.57 3.88 19.95
CA SER A 31 15.47 3.24 20.66
C SER A 31 14.12 3.71 20.14
N ILE A 32 13.95 5.02 19.91
CA ILE A 32 12.74 5.59 19.32
C ILE A 32 12.50 5.05 17.92
N ILE A 33 13.55 5.03 17.07
CA ILE A 33 13.46 4.50 15.70
C ILE A 33 13.00 3.04 15.72
N ARG A 34 13.58 2.20 16.59
CA ARG A 34 13.15 0.79 16.72
C ARG A 34 11.68 0.68 17.10
N GLY A 35 11.24 1.48 18.08
CA GLY A 35 9.84 1.49 18.52
C GLY A 35 8.87 1.86 17.39
N ILE A 36 9.16 2.95 16.68
CA ILE A 36 8.35 3.41 15.54
C ILE A 36 8.34 2.35 14.43
N THR A 37 9.50 1.78 14.08
CA THR A 37 9.60 0.75 13.03
C THR A 37 8.76 -0.47 13.37
N GLN A 38 8.76 -0.91 14.62
CA GLN A 38 7.95 -2.04 15.07
C GLN A 38 6.45 -1.74 14.98
N GLU A 39 6.03 -0.55 15.40
CA GLU A 39 4.63 -0.11 15.28
C GLU A 39 4.20 -0.02 13.81
N MET A 40 5.01 0.59 12.95
CA MET A 40 4.77 0.65 11.50
C MET A 40 4.63 -0.74 10.89
N THR A 41 5.49 -1.69 11.26
CA THR A 41 5.42 -3.08 10.78
C THR A 41 4.09 -3.73 11.15
N THR A 42 3.66 -3.57 12.41
CA THR A 42 2.40 -4.14 12.89
C THR A 42 1.19 -3.56 12.17
N ILE A 43 1.15 -2.23 12.01
CA ILE A 43 0.07 -1.55 11.28
C ILE A 43 0.06 -1.99 9.82
N PHE A 44 1.24 -2.00 9.16
CA PHE A 44 1.35 -2.38 7.76
C PHE A 44 0.84 -3.80 7.51
N VAL A 45 1.29 -4.80 8.27
CA VAL A 45 0.87 -6.19 8.10
C VAL A 45 -0.65 -6.33 8.32
N THR A 46 -1.17 -5.69 9.36
CA THR A 46 -2.60 -5.72 9.66
C THR A 46 -3.45 -5.12 8.53
N GLU A 47 -3.06 -3.97 8.00
CA GLU A 47 -3.79 -3.32 6.91
C GLU A 47 -3.61 -4.08 5.58
N PHE A 48 -2.42 -4.63 5.33
CA PHE A 48 -2.14 -5.48 4.18
C PHE A 48 -3.05 -6.71 4.13
N GLU A 49 -3.23 -7.41 5.25
CA GLU A 49 -4.13 -8.56 5.33
C GLU A 49 -5.59 -8.18 5.06
N LYS A 50 -6.04 -7.04 5.57
CA LYS A 50 -7.38 -6.51 5.27
C LYS A 50 -7.54 -6.21 3.78
N ILE A 51 -6.58 -5.51 3.18
CA ILE A 51 -6.60 -5.20 1.74
C ILE A 51 -6.61 -6.48 0.92
N ASN A 52 -5.79 -7.47 1.28
CA ASN A 52 -5.72 -8.75 0.59
C ASN A 52 -7.04 -9.52 0.66
N HIS A 53 -7.67 -9.53 1.83
CA HIS A 53 -9.00 -10.13 2.01
C HIS A 53 -10.06 -9.45 1.12
N TYR A 54 -10.10 -8.11 1.12
CA TYR A 54 -11.05 -7.37 0.30
C TYR A 54 -10.72 -7.46 -1.19
N LEU A 55 -9.43 -7.57 -1.57
CA LEU A 55 -9.06 -7.80 -2.96
C LEU A 55 -9.64 -9.12 -3.48
N GLY A 56 -9.53 -10.20 -2.70
CA GLY A 56 -10.13 -11.50 -3.08
C GLY A 56 -11.63 -11.39 -3.37
N LYS A 57 -12.39 -10.73 -2.47
CA LYS A 57 -13.84 -10.52 -2.65
C LYS A 57 -14.15 -9.60 -3.82
N THR A 58 -13.49 -8.46 -3.90
CA THR A 58 -13.70 -7.47 -4.97
C THR A 58 -13.37 -8.06 -6.33
N PHE A 59 -12.29 -8.85 -6.40
CA PHE A 59 -11.91 -9.55 -7.62
C PHE A 59 -12.99 -10.54 -8.06
N GLU A 60 -13.48 -11.38 -7.16
CA GLU A 60 -14.56 -12.34 -7.44
C GLU A 60 -15.84 -11.64 -7.92
N GLU A 61 -16.24 -10.56 -7.24
CA GLU A 61 -17.43 -9.76 -7.59
C GLU A 61 -17.27 -9.10 -8.98
N MET A 62 -16.14 -8.46 -9.27
CA MET A 62 -15.90 -7.74 -10.51
C MET A 62 -15.66 -8.65 -11.71
N PHE A 63 -14.93 -9.75 -11.53
CA PHE A 63 -14.61 -10.68 -12.62
C PHE A 63 -15.70 -11.74 -12.83
N GLY A 64 -16.66 -11.86 -11.91
CA GLY A 64 -17.68 -12.91 -11.92
C GLY A 64 -17.07 -14.27 -11.58
N GLY A 65 -16.14 -14.31 -10.64
CA GLY A 65 -15.40 -15.47 -10.15
C GLY A 65 -13.90 -15.29 -10.26
N GLY A 66 -13.16 -16.35 -9.98
CA GLY A 66 -11.69 -16.35 -9.98
C GLY A 66 -11.11 -15.94 -8.61
N LYS A 67 -9.82 -15.64 -8.58
CA LYS A 67 -9.08 -15.32 -7.35
C LYS A 67 -8.10 -14.18 -7.59
N GLY A 68 -8.00 -13.25 -6.64
CA GLY A 68 -6.98 -12.20 -6.59
C GLY A 68 -6.34 -12.16 -5.21
N GLN A 69 -5.02 -12.05 -5.16
CA GLN A 69 -4.28 -11.99 -3.91
C GLN A 69 -3.00 -11.15 -4.02
N LEU A 70 -2.63 -10.53 -2.89
CA LEU A 70 -1.35 -9.87 -2.71
C LEU A 70 -0.42 -10.80 -1.94
N ILE A 71 0.86 -10.83 -2.32
CA ILE A 71 1.90 -11.62 -1.67
C ILE A 71 3.07 -10.72 -1.36
N LEU A 72 3.51 -10.70 -0.09
CA LEU A 72 4.77 -10.09 0.30
C LEU A 72 5.92 -10.98 -0.15
N GLU A 73 6.91 -10.43 -0.85
CA GLU A 73 8.09 -11.16 -1.31
C GLU A 73 8.97 -11.61 -0.14
N ASP A 74 9.01 -10.80 0.92
CA ASP A 74 9.71 -11.12 2.17
C ASP A 74 8.84 -10.74 3.38
N ARG A 75 8.39 -11.76 4.13
CA ARG A 75 7.56 -11.55 5.31
C ARG A 75 8.32 -11.06 6.53
N ASP A 76 9.64 -11.28 6.56
CA ASP A 76 10.48 -10.85 7.67
C ASP A 76 10.81 -9.35 7.57
N ASN A 77 10.79 -8.80 6.34
CA ASN A 77 11.04 -7.39 6.06
C ASN A 77 9.87 -6.71 5.30
N PRO A 78 8.66 -6.69 5.86
CA PRO A 78 7.45 -6.30 5.13
C PRO A 78 7.41 -4.83 4.72
N LEU A 79 8.16 -3.95 5.41
CA LEU A 79 8.20 -2.52 5.08
C LEU A 79 9.09 -2.17 3.88
N THR A 80 9.98 -3.08 3.48
CA THR A 80 10.98 -2.83 2.43
C THR A 80 10.92 -3.80 1.28
N CYS A 81 10.17 -4.90 1.42
CA CYS A 81 10.02 -5.89 0.36
C CYS A 81 9.04 -5.44 -0.73
N GLY A 82 9.10 -6.10 -1.90
CA GLY A 82 8.10 -5.97 -2.95
C GLY A 82 6.78 -6.64 -2.60
N ILE A 83 5.72 -6.22 -3.30
CA ILE A 83 4.39 -6.85 -3.25
C ILE A 83 4.08 -7.39 -4.62
N GLU A 84 3.88 -8.70 -4.73
CA GLU A 84 3.46 -9.36 -5.95
C GLU A 84 1.93 -9.47 -5.99
N ILE A 85 1.33 -9.13 -7.13
CA ILE A 85 -0.10 -9.30 -7.37
C ILE A 85 -0.29 -10.56 -8.20
N ARG A 86 -0.94 -11.58 -7.63
CA ARG A 86 -1.30 -12.82 -8.32
C ARG A 86 -2.80 -12.90 -8.51
N VAL A 87 -3.20 -13.21 -9.74
CA VAL A 87 -4.61 -13.31 -10.10
C VAL A 87 -4.88 -14.52 -10.96
N GLN A 88 -6.08 -15.06 -10.80
CA GLN A 88 -6.63 -16.15 -11.58
C GLN A 88 -8.02 -15.75 -12.07
N PRO A 89 -8.15 -15.11 -13.24
CA PRO A 89 -9.45 -14.85 -13.83
C PRO A 89 -10.23 -16.14 -14.09
N PRO A 90 -11.57 -16.10 -14.16
CA PRO A 90 -12.38 -17.28 -14.41
C PRO A 90 -11.96 -18.03 -15.69
N GLY A 91 -11.75 -19.34 -15.57
CA GLY A 91 -11.31 -20.19 -16.67
C GLY A 91 -9.84 -20.04 -17.12
N LYS A 92 -9.04 -19.25 -16.40
CA LYS A 92 -7.61 -19.04 -16.67
C LYS A 92 -6.73 -19.62 -15.56
N GLN A 93 -5.45 -19.80 -15.87
CA GLN A 93 -4.45 -20.19 -14.87
C GLN A 93 -4.02 -19.00 -14.01
N LEU A 94 -3.51 -19.29 -12.82
CA LEU A 94 -2.91 -18.30 -11.94
C LEU A 94 -1.70 -17.63 -12.61
N LYS A 95 -1.69 -16.33 -12.66
CA LYS A 95 -0.61 -15.52 -13.25
C LYS A 95 -0.27 -14.32 -12.38
N THR A 96 0.94 -13.82 -12.51
CA THR A 96 1.31 -12.50 -12.00
C THR A 96 0.71 -11.41 -12.87
N ILE A 97 0.45 -10.25 -12.31
CA ILE A 97 -0.13 -9.11 -13.05
C ILE A 97 0.71 -8.73 -14.29
N THR A 98 2.01 -8.96 -14.23
CA THR A 98 2.93 -8.63 -15.34
C THR A 98 2.65 -9.43 -16.62
N LEU A 99 2.06 -10.63 -16.50
CA LEU A 99 1.74 -11.55 -17.60
C LEU A 99 0.33 -11.35 -18.16
N LEU A 100 -0.41 -10.35 -17.69
CA LEU A 100 -1.75 -10.04 -18.17
C LEU A 100 -1.71 -9.08 -19.37
N SER A 101 -2.80 -9.05 -20.15
CA SER A 101 -3.04 -8.00 -21.15
C SER A 101 -3.23 -6.62 -20.51
N GLY A 102 -3.09 -5.55 -21.31
CA GLY A 102 -3.26 -4.17 -20.81
C GLY A 102 -4.62 -3.94 -20.14
N GLY A 103 -5.71 -4.35 -20.76
CA GLY A 103 -7.06 -4.22 -20.20
C GLY A 103 -7.27 -5.06 -18.93
N GLU A 104 -6.73 -6.28 -18.90
CA GLU A 104 -6.78 -7.12 -17.67
C GLU A 104 -5.98 -6.48 -16.53
N LYS A 105 -4.81 -5.91 -16.82
CA LYS A 105 -4.02 -5.17 -15.81
C LYS A 105 -4.78 -3.99 -15.25
N ALA A 106 -5.38 -3.18 -16.12
CA ALA A 106 -6.19 -2.04 -15.70
C ALA A 106 -7.36 -2.48 -14.81
N PHE A 107 -8.06 -3.56 -15.19
CA PHE A 107 -9.19 -4.06 -14.42
C PHE A 107 -8.78 -4.64 -13.06
N VAL A 108 -7.64 -5.34 -12.97
CA VAL A 108 -7.05 -5.79 -11.70
C VAL A 108 -6.63 -4.62 -10.81
N ALA A 109 -6.00 -3.59 -11.40
CA ALA A 109 -5.63 -2.38 -10.67
C ALA A 109 -6.86 -1.65 -10.09
N THR A 110 -7.95 -1.58 -10.86
CA THR A 110 -9.24 -1.03 -10.42
C THR A 110 -9.82 -1.86 -9.26
N ALA A 111 -9.77 -3.19 -9.33
CA ALA A 111 -10.22 -4.06 -8.25
C ALA A 111 -9.40 -3.86 -6.96
N LEU A 112 -8.08 -3.71 -7.07
CA LEU A 112 -7.21 -3.39 -5.94
C LEU A 112 -7.55 -2.02 -5.35
N TYR A 113 -7.76 -1.00 -6.18
CA TYR A 113 -8.15 0.32 -5.73
C TYR A 113 -9.46 0.27 -4.93
N PHE A 114 -10.48 -0.43 -5.41
CA PHE A 114 -11.73 -0.60 -4.67
C PHE A 114 -11.60 -1.43 -3.40
N ALA A 115 -10.68 -2.41 -3.37
CA ALA A 115 -10.35 -3.14 -2.16
C ALA A 115 -9.77 -2.21 -1.09
N ILE A 116 -8.86 -1.31 -1.47
CA ILE A 116 -8.30 -0.28 -0.58
C ILE A 116 -9.40 0.66 -0.08
N LEU A 117 -10.29 1.10 -0.95
CA LEU A 117 -11.42 1.96 -0.60
C LEU A 117 -12.40 1.29 0.38
N LYS A 118 -12.58 -0.03 0.29
CA LYS A 118 -13.38 -0.81 1.28
C LYS A 118 -12.72 -0.86 2.67
N VAL A 119 -11.39 -0.87 2.75
CA VAL A 119 -10.65 -0.85 4.01
C VAL A 119 -10.68 0.54 4.64
N ARG A 120 -10.50 1.59 3.82
CA ARG A 120 -10.53 2.99 4.24
C ARG A 120 -11.48 3.80 3.35
N PRO A 121 -12.77 3.78 3.65
CA PRO A 121 -13.76 4.55 2.87
C PRO A 121 -13.46 6.05 2.94
N THR A 122 -13.52 6.70 1.78
CA THR A 122 -13.46 8.16 1.66
C THR A 122 -14.86 8.72 1.43
N PRO A 123 -15.17 9.96 1.86
CA PRO A 123 -16.49 10.56 1.64
C PRO A 123 -16.78 10.75 0.15
N PHE A 124 -15.77 11.04 -0.65
CA PHE A 124 -15.89 11.14 -2.11
C PHE A 124 -14.65 10.60 -2.80
N CYS A 125 -14.78 10.25 -4.07
CA CYS A 125 -13.72 9.74 -4.92
C CYS A 125 -13.88 10.25 -6.35
N ILE A 126 -12.81 10.75 -6.95
CA ILE A 126 -12.76 11.21 -8.33
C ILE A 126 -12.06 10.14 -9.16
N LEU A 127 -12.73 9.65 -10.21
CA LEU A 127 -12.24 8.61 -11.11
C LEU A 127 -12.16 9.23 -12.53
N ASP A 128 -10.92 9.40 -13.03
CA ASP A 128 -10.67 10.04 -14.30
C ASP A 128 -10.17 9.00 -15.32
N GLU A 129 -11.01 8.69 -16.32
CA GLU A 129 -10.75 7.77 -17.43
C GLU A 129 -10.22 6.37 -17.03
N ILE A 130 -10.55 5.86 -15.84
CA ILE A 130 -10.05 4.54 -15.37
C ILE A 130 -10.54 3.41 -16.28
N ASP A 131 -11.67 3.60 -16.93
CA ASP A 131 -12.32 2.63 -17.80
C ASP A 131 -11.82 2.68 -19.27
N ALA A 132 -10.94 3.62 -19.62
CA ALA A 132 -10.47 3.80 -20.99
C ALA A 132 -9.79 2.54 -21.57
N ALA A 133 -9.06 1.79 -20.75
CA ALA A 133 -8.36 0.57 -21.16
C ALA A 133 -9.20 -0.71 -21.05
N LEU A 134 -10.45 -0.62 -20.58
CA LEU A 134 -11.33 -1.77 -20.38
C LEU A 134 -12.07 -2.12 -21.68
N ASP A 135 -12.33 -3.41 -21.90
CA ASP A 135 -13.28 -3.85 -22.92
C ASP A 135 -14.72 -3.60 -22.47
N ASP A 136 -15.69 -3.64 -23.40
CA ASP A 136 -17.08 -3.27 -23.12
C ASP A 136 -17.71 -4.13 -22.01
N ARG A 137 -17.39 -5.41 -21.93
CA ARG A 137 -17.88 -6.31 -20.89
C ARG A 137 -17.32 -5.92 -19.51
N ASN A 138 -16.08 -5.51 -19.43
CA ASN A 138 -15.45 -5.09 -18.18
C ASN A 138 -15.91 -3.67 -17.80
N VAL A 139 -16.25 -2.80 -18.75
CA VAL A 139 -16.90 -1.50 -18.50
C VAL A 139 -18.25 -1.69 -17.82
N GLU A 140 -19.10 -2.58 -18.30
CA GLU A 140 -20.40 -2.88 -17.67
C GLU A 140 -20.24 -3.39 -16.22
N ARG A 141 -19.28 -4.29 -16.00
CA ARG A 141 -18.97 -4.82 -14.66
C ARG A 141 -18.45 -3.74 -13.72
N TYR A 142 -17.57 -2.89 -14.23
CA TYR A 142 -17.06 -1.73 -13.50
C TYR A 142 -18.19 -0.78 -13.10
N ALA A 143 -19.07 -0.38 -14.03
CA ALA A 143 -20.20 0.49 -13.76
C ALA A 143 -21.17 -0.12 -12.73
N SER A 144 -21.52 -1.39 -12.88
CA SER A 144 -22.34 -2.11 -11.92
C SER A 144 -21.73 -2.13 -10.51
N TYR A 145 -20.41 -2.33 -10.44
CA TYR A 145 -19.68 -2.36 -9.16
C TYR A 145 -19.63 -0.97 -8.51
N LEU A 146 -19.43 0.10 -9.28
CA LEU A 146 -19.49 1.47 -8.79
C LEU A 146 -20.85 1.80 -8.15
N ARG A 147 -21.95 1.36 -8.77
CA ARG A 147 -23.29 1.54 -8.19
C ARG A 147 -23.43 0.88 -6.81
N THR A 148 -22.77 -0.26 -6.60
CA THR A 148 -22.76 -0.93 -5.29
C THR A 148 -21.99 -0.13 -4.25
N LEU A 149 -20.86 0.46 -4.63
CA LEU A 149 -20.03 1.27 -3.73
C LEU A 149 -20.59 2.67 -3.46
N SER A 150 -21.40 3.22 -4.39
CA SER A 150 -21.99 4.57 -4.30
C SER A 150 -22.94 4.76 -3.11
N GLN A 151 -23.37 3.67 -2.49
CA GLN A 151 -24.18 3.73 -1.27
C GLN A 151 -23.41 4.29 -0.06
N ARG A 152 -22.07 4.29 -0.10
CA ARG A 152 -21.20 4.70 1.01
C ARG A 152 -20.22 5.80 0.64
N THR A 153 -19.89 5.95 -0.63
CA THR A 153 -18.91 6.91 -1.14
C THR A 153 -19.52 7.63 -2.35
N GLN A 154 -19.40 8.94 -2.40
CA GLN A 154 -19.78 9.72 -3.58
C GLN A 154 -18.71 9.57 -4.66
N PHE A 155 -19.07 9.09 -5.85
CA PHE A 155 -18.16 8.99 -6.99
C PHE A 155 -18.42 10.14 -7.97
N ILE A 156 -17.33 10.78 -8.41
CA ILE A 156 -17.31 11.72 -9.52
C ILE A 156 -16.51 11.02 -10.62
N VAL A 157 -17.20 10.63 -11.70
CA VAL A 157 -16.60 9.83 -12.78
C VAL A 157 -16.50 10.68 -14.03
N ILE A 158 -15.27 10.80 -14.56
CA ILE A 158 -14.98 11.44 -15.85
C ILE A 158 -14.69 10.29 -16.81
N THR A 159 -15.48 10.16 -17.88
CA THR A 159 -15.34 9.07 -18.84
C THR A 159 -15.89 9.44 -20.22
N HIS A 160 -15.37 8.81 -21.26
CA HIS A 160 -15.89 8.82 -22.61
C HIS A 160 -16.65 7.53 -22.98
N ARG A 161 -16.75 6.57 -22.05
CA ARG A 161 -17.41 5.26 -22.27
C ARG A 161 -18.89 5.32 -21.94
N ARG A 162 -19.74 5.07 -22.94
CA ARG A 162 -21.20 5.07 -22.75
C ARG A 162 -21.66 4.09 -21.66
N GLY A 163 -21.11 2.89 -21.62
CA GLY A 163 -21.48 1.89 -20.61
C GLY A 163 -21.18 2.27 -19.16
N THR A 164 -20.34 3.30 -18.93
CA THR A 164 -20.12 3.86 -17.59
C THR A 164 -21.08 5.01 -17.29
N MET A 165 -21.57 5.73 -18.32
CA MET A 165 -22.48 6.88 -18.17
C MET A 165 -23.94 6.48 -17.93
N GLU A 166 -24.34 5.28 -18.36
CA GLU A 166 -25.69 4.70 -18.19
C GLU A 166 -25.83 3.94 -16.86
#